data_82fb6004d659dff6ae63bb0289a7a4d5
#
_entry.id   82fb6004d659dff6ae63bb0289a7a4d5
#
_cell.length_a   1.000
_cell.length_b   1.000
_cell.length_c   1.000
_cell.angle_alpha   90.00
_cell.angle_beta   90.00
_cell.angle_gamma   90.00
#
_symmetry.space_group_name_H-M   'P 1'
#
loop_
_entity.id
_entity.type
_entity.pdbx_description
1 polymer ?
#
loop_
_entity_poly.entity_id
_entity_poly.type
_entity_poly.pdbx_seq_one_letter_code
_entity_poly.pdbx_strand_id
1 'polypeptide(L)'
;MIVHRQTFLSLPLSNSSEVHFMVVAGKIFKLAEPSPIAEIASKLDGYKTEETFEEGDFSFPIVTEVTGLLPKGKTVTGIYSHDYVLHVFHRGKMSPLPRTVEALFSFAQVDNTVFLVVVEKKRVANFIANKLSEILFEKVGGILEARIPPETLRAFHLKNREDTKITFFDNVDIPNVDKLSLYGPDLINTSLFEDYTKHGDLWYVVARSKETGYVVGVTRDASVTIFNLADKQKYVEYVNKEIYPVILTSKP
;
A
#
# COMPACT_ATOMS: atom_id res chain seq x y z
N MET A 1 -48.43 42.56 18.70
CA MET A 1 -47.94 41.22 18.40
C MET A 1 -47.39 41.25 16.97
N ILE A 2 -46.09 41.53 16.85
CA ILE A 2 -45.41 41.73 15.55
C ILE A 2 -44.57 40.49 15.31
N VAL A 3 -44.94 39.72 14.28
CA VAL A 3 -44.22 38.51 13.86
C VAL A 3 -43.14 38.93 12.86
N HIS A 4 -41.89 38.83 13.25
CA HIS A 4 -40.76 39.00 12.32
C HIS A 4 -40.55 37.72 11.51
N ARG A 5 -40.83 37.78 10.21
CA ARG A 5 -40.41 36.80 9.23
C ARG A 5 -38.91 37.02 8.94
N GLN A 6 -38.08 36.12 9.36
CA GLN A 6 -36.71 36.02 8.86
C GLN A 6 -36.70 35.35 7.47
N THR A 7 -36.30 36.12 6.49
CA THR A 7 -36.08 35.65 5.12
C THR A 7 -34.70 35.03 5.10
N PHE A 8 -34.58 33.69 4.97
CA PHE A 8 -33.35 33.01 4.68
C PHE A 8 -32.95 33.27 3.23
N LEU A 9 -31.89 34.05 3.02
CA LEU A 9 -31.20 34.17 1.75
C LEU A 9 -30.50 32.85 1.48
N SER A 10 -31.00 32.09 0.51
CA SER A 10 -30.25 30.95 -0.05
C SER A 10 -29.10 31.46 -0.89
N LEU A 11 -27.88 31.32 -0.35
CA LEU A 11 -26.65 31.46 -1.14
C LEU A 11 -26.58 30.31 -2.16
N PRO A 12 -26.20 30.57 -3.41
CA PRO A 12 -26.00 29.50 -4.37
C PRO A 12 -24.79 28.65 -3.93
N LEU A 13 -25.02 27.35 -3.75
CA LEU A 13 -23.96 26.36 -3.63
C LEU A 13 -23.13 26.40 -4.93
N SER A 14 -21.97 27.02 -4.88
CA SER A 14 -20.97 26.87 -5.91
C SER A 14 -20.56 25.40 -5.94
N ASN A 15 -20.87 24.69 -7.02
CA ASN A 15 -20.30 23.39 -7.35
C ASN A 15 -18.80 23.55 -7.61
N SER A 16 -18.00 23.75 -6.58
CA SER A 16 -16.60 23.39 -6.62
C SER A 16 -16.58 21.88 -6.46
N SER A 17 -16.29 21.16 -7.53
CA SER A 17 -15.84 19.77 -7.46
C SER A 17 -14.57 19.75 -6.61
N GLU A 18 -14.75 19.56 -5.31
CA GLU A 18 -13.62 19.23 -4.43
C GLU A 18 -13.04 17.92 -4.98
N VAL A 19 -11.92 18.04 -5.65
CA VAL A 19 -11.09 16.89 -6.01
C VAL A 19 -10.58 16.34 -4.69
N HIS A 20 -11.28 15.37 -4.12
CA HIS A 20 -10.80 14.61 -2.99
C HIS A 20 -9.58 13.83 -3.47
N PHE A 21 -8.40 14.38 -3.21
CA PHE A 21 -7.15 13.64 -3.38
C PHE A 21 -7.16 12.50 -2.39
N MET A 22 -7.60 11.33 -2.86
CA MET A 22 -7.50 10.11 -2.06
C MET A 22 -6.07 9.60 -2.15
N VAL A 23 -5.47 9.35 -1.00
CA VAL A 23 -4.16 8.72 -0.89
C VAL A 23 -4.34 7.22 -1.08
N VAL A 24 -3.61 6.63 -2.01
CA VAL A 24 -3.57 5.17 -2.20
C VAL A 24 -2.22 4.64 -1.70
N ALA A 25 -2.28 3.66 -0.82
CA ALA A 25 -1.10 3.00 -0.29
C ALA A 25 -1.16 1.49 -0.58
N GLY A 26 -0.01 0.89 -0.76
CA GLY A 26 0.12 -0.55 -0.91
C GLY A 26 1.51 -1.02 -0.51
N LYS A 27 1.66 -2.32 -0.40
CA LYS A 27 2.93 -2.96 -0.07
C LYS A 27 3.23 -4.05 -1.07
N ILE A 28 4.51 -4.18 -1.39
CA ILE A 28 5.02 -5.12 -2.38
C ILE A 28 5.70 -6.29 -1.67
N PHE A 29 5.45 -7.46 -2.19
CA PHE A 29 6.01 -8.74 -1.78
C PHE A 29 6.58 -9.45 -3.01
N LYS A 30 7.36 -10.50 -2.77
CA LYS A 30 7.83 -11.44 -3.80
C LYS A 30 7.56 -12.87 -3.36
N LEU A 31 7.30 -13.76 -4.28
CA LEU A 31 7.25 -15.18 -3.99
C LEU A 31 8.67 -15.69 -3.65
N ALA A 32 8.74 -16.57 -2.64
CA ALA A 32 9.99 -17.23 -2.28
C ALA A 32 10.50 -18.14 -3.41
N GLU A 33 9.56 -18.83 -4.07
CA GLU A 33 9.80 -19.67 -5.23
C GLU A 33 8.88 -19.21 -6.37
N PRO A 34 9.36 -19.08 -7.61
CA PRO A 34 8.54 -18.71 -8.76
C PRO A 34 7.44 -19.75 -8.99
N SER A 35 6.19 -19.29 -9.12
CA SER A 35 5.05 -20.12 -9.51
C SER A 35 4.39 -19.52 -10.74
N PRO A 36 3.93 -20.32 -11.71
CA PRO A 36 3.23 -19.81 -12.88
C PRO A 36 1.98 -19.01 -12.50
N ILE A 37 1.75 -17.87 -13.17
CA ILE A 37 0.55 -17.05 -12.91
C ILE A 37 -0.75 -17.84 -13.11
N ALA A 38 -0.78 -18.77 -14.06
CA ALA A 38 -1.94 -19.62 -14.28
C ALA A 38 -2.24 -20.55 -13.09
N GLU A 39 -1.20 -21.09 -12.43
CA GLU A 39 -1.35 -21.90 -11.22
C GLU A 39 -1.86 -21.05 -10.05
N ILE A 40 -1.30 -19.85 -9.85
CA ILE A 40 -1.77 -18.89 -8.84
C ILE A 40 -3.26 -18.56 -9.07
N ALA A 41 -3.62 -18.24 -10.32
CA ALA A 41 -5.00 -17.95 -10.67
C ALA A 41 -5.93 -19.14 -10.37
N SER A 42 -5.53 -20.36 -10.74
CA SER A 42 -6.34 -21.58 -10.52
C SER A 42 -6.56 -21.89 -9.04
N LYS A 43 -5.55 -21.66 -8.17
CA LYS A 43 -5.67 -21.88 -6.72
C LYS A 43 -6.52 -20.82 -6.01
N LEU A 44 -6.58 -19.62 -6.57
CA LEU A 44 -7.37 -18.52 -6.00
C LEU A 44 -8.79 -18.44 -6.54
N ASP A 45 -9.06 -19.09 -7.69
CA ASP A 45 -10.38 -19.05 -8.34
C ASP A 45 -11.44 -19.74 -7.49
N GLY A 46 -12.49 -18.99 -7.15
CA GLY A 46 -13.57 -19.48 -6.31
C GLY A 46 -13.16 -19.77 -4.85
N TYR A 47 -11.98 -19.35 -4.40
CA TYR A 47 -11.58 -19.55 -3.00
C TYR A 47 -12.57 -18.88 -2.06
N LYS A 48 -13.17 -19.68 -1.18
CA LYS A 48 -14.06 -19.20 -0.11
C LYS A 48 -13.97 -20.15 1.09
N THR A 49 -13.85 -19.58 2.27
CA THR A 49 -14.02 -20.27 3.56
C THR A 49 -15.03 -19.52 4.40
N GLU A 50 -15.78 -20.26 5.19
CA GLU A 50 -16.78 -19.73 6.09
C GLU A 50 -16.68 -20.44 7.45
N GLU A 51 -16.53 -19.68 8.52
CA GLU A 51 -16.49 -20.17 9.90
C GLU A 51 -17.59 -19.46 10.69
N THR A 52 -18.22 -20.17 11.63
CA THR A 52 -19.21 -19.53 12.51
C THR A 52 -18.50 -18.96 13.74
N PHE A 53 -18.67 -17.67 13.95
CA PHE A 53 -18.30 -17.01 15.21
C PHE A 53 -19.45 -17.12 16.19
N GLU A 54 -19.15 -17.53 17.43
CA GLU A 54 -20.11 -17.61 18.52
C GLU A 54 -19.54 -16.97 19.80
N GLU A 55 -20.27 -16.00 20.37
CA GLU A 55 -19.92 -15.37 21.64
C GLU A 55 -21.20 -14.92 22.36
N GLY A 56 -21.57 -15.58 23.48
CA GLY A 56 -22.81 -15.31 24.21
C GLY A 56 -24.04 -15.52 23.33
N ASP A 57 -24.84 -14.46 23.16
CA ASP A 57 -26.06 -14.48 22.31
C ASP A 57 -25.76 -14.13 20.84
N PHE A 58 -24.50 -13.91 20.49
CA PHE A 58 -24.11 -13.53 19.11
C PHE A 58 -23.63 -14.73 18.36
N SER A 59 -24.17 -14.94 17.16
CA SER A 59 -23.73 -15.95 16.18
C SER A 59 -23.84 -15.37 14.78
N PHE A 60 -22.73 -15.39 14.02
CA PHE A 60 -22.70 -14.94 12.64
C PHE A 60 -21.53 -15.57 11.86
N PRO A 61 -21.64 -15.69 10.53
CA PRO A 61 -20.53 -16.21 9.72
C PRO A 61 -19.38 -15.20 9.64
N ILE A 62 -18.17 -15.73 9.60
CA ILE A 62 -16.92 -15.05 9.25
C ILE A 62 -16.46 -15.62 7.93
N VAL A 63 -16.51 -14.83 6.89
CA VAL A 63 -16.19 -15.23 5.53
C VAL A 63 -14.83 -14.73 5.10
N THR A 64 -14.06 -15.59 4.44
CA THR A 64 -12.85 -15.23 3.71
C THR A 64 -13.01 -15.68 2.28
N GLU A 65 -12.85 -14.78 1.32
CA GLU A 65 -13.01 -15.13 -0.10
C GLU A 65 -12.11 -14.32 -1.03
N VAL A 66 -11.88 -14.87 -2.21
CA VAL A 66 -11.24 -14.18 -3.32
C VAL A 66 -12.26 -14.02 -4.44
N THR A 67 -12.47 -12.78 -4.86
CA THR A 67 -13.45 -12.41 -5.88
C THR A 67 -12.83 -11.59 -7.00
N GLY A 68 -13.55 -11.46 -8.13
CA GLY A 68 -13.15 -10.57 -9.21
C GLY A 68 -11.79 -10.93 -9.82
N LEU A 69 -11.44 -12.21 -9.87
CA LEU A 69 -10.16 -12.67 -10.39
C LEU A 69 -10.08 -12.43 -11.90
N LEU A 70 -9.06 -11.69 -12.34
CA LEU A 70 -8.86 -11.30 -13.73
C LEU A 70 -7.43 -11.66 -14.18
N PRO A 71 -7.20 -12.85 -14.72
CA PRO A 71 -5.93 -13.22 -15.34
C PRO A 71 -5.73 -12.44 -16.66
N LYS A 72 -4.54 -11.85 -16.83
CA LYS A 72 -4.17 -11.14 -18.06
C LYS A 72 -2.70 -11.33 -18.39
N GLY A 73 -2.40 -12.30 -19.26
CA GLY A 73 -1.02 -12.60 -19.64
C GLY A 73 -0.15 -13.01 -18.44
N LYS A 74 0.82 -12.18 -18.10
CA LYS A 74 1.75 -12.42 -16.98
C LYS A 74 1.26 -11.82 -15.65
N THR A 75 -0.02 -11.46 -15.54
CA THR A 75 -0.60 -10.88 -14.33
C THR A 75 -1.92 -11.54 -13.97
N VAL A 76 -2.24 -11.56 -12.69
CA VAL A 76 -3.59 -11.86 -12.19
C VAL A 76 -3.92 -10.87 -11.07
N THR A 77 -5.09 -10.24 -11.21
CA THR A 77 -5.59 -9.26 -10.24
C THR A 77 -6.89 -9.78 -9.64
N GLY A 78 -7.13 -9.50 -8.37
CA GLY A 78 -8.36 -9.91 -7.68
C GLY A 78 -8.59 -9.07 -6.42
N ILE A 79 -9.71 -9.32 -5.76
CA ILE A 79 -10.08 -8.73 -4.49
C ILE A 79 -10.04 -9.83 -3.44
N TYR A 80 -9.25 -9.63 -2.38
CA TYR A 80 -9.27 -10.43 -1.18
C TYR A 80 -10.21 -9.78 -0.17
N SER A 81 -11.19 -10.53 0.33
CA SER A 81 -12.16 -10.11 1.32
C SER A 81 -12.07 -11.01 2.55
N HIS A 82 -12.11 -10.41 3.73
CA HIS A 82 -12.04 -11.15 5.00
C HIS A 82 -12.84 -10.44 6.08
N ASP A 83 -13.70 -11.19 6.74
CA ASP A 83 -14.44 -10.74 7.91
C ASP A 83 -13.62 -10.94 9.18
N TYR A 84 -13.67 -9.96 10.06
CA TYR A 84 -13.12 -10.05 11.40
C TYR A 84 -14.09 -9.49 12.44
N VAL A 85 -13.93 -9.90 13.69
CA VAL A 85 -14.81 -9.45 14.76
C VAL A 85 -14.22 -8.20 15.43
N LEU A 86 -15.00 -7.15 15.46
CA LEU A 86 -14.70 -5.93 16.19
C LEU A 86 -15.56 -5.87 17.45
N HIS A 87 -14.94 -5.83 18.62
CA HIS A 87 -15.65 -5.62 19.88
C HIS A 87 -15.87 -4.13 20.12
N VAL A 88 -17.13 -3.72 20.14
CA VAL A 88 -17.55 -2.32 20.33
C VAL A 88 -18.17 -2.14 21.70
N PHE A 89 -17.61 -1.21 22.48
CA PHE A 89 -18.21 -0.82 23.75
C PHE A 89 -19.31 0.22 23.50
N HIS A 90 -20.55 -0.12 23.89
CA HIS A 90 -21.68 0.78 23.81
C HIS A 90 -22.55 0.67 25.07
N ARG A 91 -22.79 1.80 25.72
CA ARG A 91 -23.68 1.91 26.92
C ARG A 91 -23.41 0.85 28.00
N GLY A 92 -22.15 0.63 28.37
CA GLY A 92 -21.77 -0.31 29.43
C GLY A 92 -21.68 -1.78 28.99
N LYS A 93 -21.89 -2.11 27.71
CA LYS A 93 -21.79 -3.46 27.16
C LYS A 93 -20.76 -3.53 26.05
N MET A 94 -19.98 -4.62 26.01
CA MET A 94 -19.20 -5.00 24.85
C MET A 94 -20.05 -5.85 23.93
N SER A 95 -20.03 -5.55 22.63
CA SER A 95 -20.76 -6.31 21.62
C SER A 95 -19.85 -6.63 20.45
N PRO A 96 -19.75 -7.90 20.03
CA PRO A 96 -19.01 -8.29 18.84
C PRO A 96 -19.79 -7.89 17.59
N LEU A 97 -19.10 -7.30 16.62
CA LEU A 97 -19.69 -6.92 15.32
C LEU A 97 -18.78 -7.44 14.19
N PRO A 98 -19.32 -8.12 13.18
CA PRO A 98 -18.55 -8.49 12.00
C PRO A 98 -18.20 -7.23 11.20
N ARG A 99 -16.99 -7.19 10.69
CA ARG A 99 -16.50 -6.15 9.79
C ARG A 99 -15.63 -6.74 8.70
N THR A 100 -15.89 -6.36 7.46
CA THR A 100 -15.16 -6.83 6.29
C THR A 100 -14.01 -5.88 5.95
N VAL A 101 -12.85 -6.46 5.62
CA VAL A 101 -11.74 -5.78 4.95
C VAL A 101 -11.67 -6.30 3.53
N GLU A 102 -11.66 -5.39 2.56
CA GLU A 102 -11.49 -5.71 1.14
C GLU A 102 -10.23 -5.01 0.60
N ALA A 103 -9.38 -5.78 -0.07
CA ALA A 103 -8.17 -5.26 -0.68
C ALA A 103 -7.98 -5.75 -2.11
N LEU A 104 -7.70 -4.83 -3.01
CA LEU A 104 -7.20 -5.16 -4.34
C LEU A 104 -5.80 -5.74 -4.21
N PHE A 105 -5.56 -6.87 -4.85
CA PHE A 105 -4.21 -7.44 -4.99
C PHE A 105 -3.90 -7.73 -6.46
N SER A 106 -2.62 -7.79 -6.79
CA SER A 106 -2.17 -8.21 -8.12
C SER A 106 -0.86 -8.99 -8.01
N PHE A 107 -0.85 -10.19 -8.60
CA PHE A 107 0.40 -10.90 -8.90
C PHE A 107 0.86 -10.53 -10.29
N ALA A 108 2.18 -10.34 -10.45
CA ALA A 108 2.80 -10.04 -11.73
C ALA A 108 4.14 -10.78 -11.86
N GLN A 109 4.32 -11.50 -12.95
CA GLN A 109 5.61 -12.09 -13.31
C GLN A 109 6.44 -11.08 -14.10
N VAL A 110 7.58 -10.71 -13.53
CA VAL A 110 8.58 -9.86 -14.16
C VAL A 110 9.91 -10.62 -14.15
N ASP A 111 10.41 -10.92 -15.33
CA ASP A 111 11.54 -11.83 -15.53
C ASP A 111 11.31 -13.19 -14.82
N ASN A 112 12.20 -13.60 -13.95
CA ASN A 112 12.11 -14.83 -13.17
C ASN A 112 11.50 -14.63 -11.78
N THR A 113 10.97 -13.45 -11.47
CA THR A 113 10.39 -13.12 -10.17
C THR A 113 8.88 -12.92 -10.30
N VAL A 114 8.12 -13.48 -9.37
CA VAL A 114 6.71 -13.15 -9.23
C VAL A 114 6.54 -12.22 -8.04
N PHE A 115 6.03 -11.05 -8.33
CA PHE A 115 5.67 -10.05 -7.32
C PHE A 115 4.19 -10.13 -6.97
N LEU A 116 3.88 -9.77 -5.73
CA LEU A 116 2.54 -9.48 -5.26
C LEU A 116 2.51 -8.03 -4.78
N VAL A 117 1.54 -7.26 -5.22
CA VAL A 117 1.16 -6.00 -4.60
C VAL A 117 -0.21 -6.13 -3.93
N VAL A 118 -0.32 -5.68 -2.70
CA VAL A 118 -1.59 -5.56 -1.96
C VAL A 118 -1.84 -4.07 -1.71
N VAL A 119 -2.98 -3.58 -2.22
CA VAL A 119 -3.33 -2.15 -2.18
C VAL A 119 -4.06 -1.85 -0.87
N GLU A 120 -3.27 -1.88 0.20
CA GLU A 120 -3.68 -1.59 1.58
C GLU A 120 -2.48 -1.12 2.43
N LYS A 121 -2.77 -0.54 3.60
CA LYS A 121 -1.73 -0.13 4.55
C LYS A 121 -0.91 -1.34 5.01
N LYS A 122 0.36 -1.12 5.32
CA LYS A 122 1.36 -2.14 5.65
C LYS A 122 0.84 -3.29 6.53
N ARG A 123 0.15 -2.98 7.64
CA ARG A 123 -0.34 -4.01 8.57
C ARG A 123 -1.35 -4.96 7.92
N VAL A 124 -2.32 -4.39 7.20
CA VAL A 124 -3.36 -5.17 6.50
C VAL A 124 -2.75 -5.91 5.31
N ALA A 125 -1.86 -5.26 4.55
CA ALA A 125 -1.18 -5.88 3.43
C ALA A 125 -0.33 -7.10 3.87
N ASN A 126 0.38 -7.02 4.99
CA ASN A 126 1.15 -8.15 5.54
C ASN A 126 0.22 -9.31 5.97
N PHE A 127 -0.91 -8.99 6.61
CA PHE A 127 -1.90 -10.01 6.96
C PHE A 127 -2.42 -10.74 5.70
N ILE A 128 -2.81 -9.99 4.67
CA ILE A 128 -3.34 -10.55 3.42
C ILE A 128 -2.26 -11.37 2.69
N ALA A 129 -1.03 -10.89 2.63
CA ALA A 129 0.08 -11.62 2.01
C ALA A 129 0.34 -12.97 2.70
N ASN A 130 0.26 -13.03 4.03
CA ASN A 130 0.36 -14.28 4.78
C ASN A 130 -0.80 -15.22 4.48
N LYS A 131 -2.04 -14.71 4.41
CA LYS A 131 -3.21 -15.53 4.06
C LYS A 131 -3.15 -16.04 2.62
N LEU A 132 -2.74 -15.22 1.67
CA LEU A 132 -2.49 -15.66 0.30
C LEU A 132 -1.36 -16.71 0.23
N SER A 133 -0.32 -16.60 1.09
CA SER A 133 0.72 -17.63 1.20
C SER A 133 0.17 -18.95 1.71
N GLU A 134 -0.71 -18.94 2.71
CA GLU A 134 -1.38 -20.15 3.22
C GLU A 134 -2.23 -20.80 2.13
N ILE A 135 -3.00 -20.02 1.36
CA ILE A 135 -3.85 -20.53 0.28
C ILE A 135 -3.01 -21.17 -0.86
N LEU A 136 -1.93 -20.48 -1.26
CA LEU A 136 -1.15 -20.90 -2.42
C LEU A 136 -0.16 -22.02 -2.11
N PHE A 137 0.42 -22.05 -0.91
CA PHE A 137 1.55 -22.90 -0.55
C PHE A 137 1.32 -23.76 0.70
N GLU A 138 0.11 -23.71 1.30
CA GLU A 138 -0.25 -24.40 2.54
C GLU A 138 0.69 -24.08 3.73
N LYS A 139 1.42 -22.96 3.62
CA LYS A 139 2.37 -22.47 4.64
C LYS A 139 2.52 -20.95 4.59
N VAL A 140 2.85 -20.35 5.73
CA VAL A 140 3.35 -18.99 5.82
C VAL A 140 4.79 -18.95 5.30
N GLY A 141 5.19 -17.83 4.67
CA GLY A 141 6.56 -17.62 4.18
C GLY A 141 6.80 -18.02 2.73
N GLY A 142 5.78 -18.50 2.01
CA GLY A 142 5.83 -18.64 0.55
C GLY A 142 5.79 -17.28 -0.17
N ILE A 143 5.31 -16.24 0.53
CA ILE A 143 5.30 -14.85 0.09
C ILE A 143 6.14 -14.04 1.08
N LEU A 144 7.17 -13.36 0.59
CA LEU A 144 8.14 -12.62 1.39
C LEU A 144 8.01 -11.11 1.12
N GLU A 145 8.27 -10.28 2.13
CA GLU A 145 8.36 -8.83 1.93
C GLU A 145 9.46 -8.51 0.92
N ALA A 146 9.13 -7.70 -0.09
CA ALA A 146 10.15 -7.12 -0.97
C ALA A 146 10.96 -6.07 -0.19
N ARG A 147 12.21 -5.87 -0.61
CA ARG A 147 13.08 -4.84 -0.04
C ARG A 147 13.73 -4.02 -1.14
N ILE A 148 13.91 -2.75 -0.87
CA ILE A 148 14.61 -1.79 -1.72
C ILE A 148 15.82 -1.30 -0.94
N PRO A 149 17.04 -1.67 -1.33
CA PRO A 149 18.26 -1.23 -0.65
C PRO A 149 18.41 0.31 -0.67
N PRO A 150 19.16 0.90 0.28
CA PRO A 150 19.37 2.34 0.37
C PRO A 150 19.91 2.96 -0.92
N GLU A 151 20.86 2.29 -1.59
CA GLU A 151 21.44 2.72 -2.87
C GLU A 151 20.40 2.76 -4.00
N THR A 152 19.43 1.85 -3.99
CA THR A 152 18.35 1.81 -4.97
C THR A 152 17.32 2.92 -4.71
N LEU A 153 17.00 3.19 -3.44
CA LEU A 153 16.21 4.37 -3.06
C LEU A 153 16.93 5.67 -3.44
N ARG A 154 18.26 5.72 -3.30
CA ARG A 154 19.06 6.84 -3.76
C ARG A 154 18.96 7.01 -5.27
N ALA A 155 19.04 5.92 -6.05
CA ALA A 155 18.86 5.98 -7.49
C ALA A 155 17.45 6.47 -7.89
N PHE A 156 16.41 6.03 -7.16
CA PHE A 156 15.04 6.54 -7.32
C PHE A 156 14.96 8.05 -7.01
N HIS A 157 15.59 8.52 -5.94
CA HIS A 157 15.71 9.94 -5.65
C HIS A 157 16.41 10.68 -6.80
N LEU A 158 17.55 10.21 -7.27
CA LEU A 158 18.33 10.88 -8.32
C LEU A 158 17.58 10.95 -9.66
N LYS A 159 16.78 9.93 -10.00
CA LYS A 159 15.89 9.94 -11.19
C LYS A 159 14.83 11.06 -11.10
N ASN A 160 14.35 11.36 -9.89
CA ASN A 160 13.25 12.30 -9.63
C ASN A 160 13.68 13.52 -8.78
N ARG A 161 14.97 13.82 -8.76
CA ARG A 161 15.59 14.72 -7.77
C ARG A 161 15.06 16.16 -7.78
N GLU A 162 14.69 16.67 -8.96
CA GLU A 162 14.17 18.05 -9.12
C GLU A 162 12.86 18.27 -8.36
N ASP A 163 12.13 17.19 -8.08
CA ASP A 163 10.84 17.21 -7.41
C ASP A 163 10.81 16.36 -6.14
N THR A 164 11.97 16.04 -5.56
CA THR A 164 12.02 15.35 -4.25
C THR A 164 11.61 16.32 -3.15
N LYS A 165 10.65 15.88 -2.33
CA LYS A 165 10.03 16.68 -1.26
C LYS A 165 10.45 16.28 0.13
N ILE A 166 10.72 14.98 0.33
CA ILE A 166 11.03 14.41 1.64
C ILE A 166 12.05 13.29 1.47
N THR A 167 13.05 13.27 2.35
CA THR A 167 13.96 12.13 2.51
C THR A 167 14.20 11.85 3.99
N PHE A 168 14.19 10.55 4.37
CA PHE A 168 14.49 10.10 5.73
C PHE A 168 15.66 9.13 5.72
N PHE A 169 16.53 9.29 6.72
CA PHE A 169 17.71 8.46 6.96
C PHE A 169 17.62 7.83 8.34
N ASP A 170 18.06 6.58 8.46
CA ASP A 170 18.27 5.86 9.72
C ASP A 170 19.71 5.32 9.79
N ASN A 171 20.02 4.50 10.80
CA ASN A 171 21.37 3.99 11.04
C ASN A 171 22.44 5.10 11.06
N VAL A 172 22.10 6.22 11.72
CA VAL A 172 22.93 7.43 11.71
C VAL A 172 24.15 7.25 12.63
N ASP A 173 25.36 7.54 12.11
CA ASP A 173 26.62 7.44 12.85
C ASP A 173 27.02 8.71 13.63
N ILE A 174 26.11 9.68 13.75
CA ILE A 174 26.31 10.90 14.53
C ILE A 174 25.91 10.63 15.99
N PRO A 175 26.78 10.92 16.98
CA PRO A 175 26.46 10.70 18.38
C PRO A 175 25.14 11.36 18.82
N ASN A 176 24.29 10.57 19.51
CA ASN A 176 22.96 10.97 20.01
C ASN A 176 21.95 11.37 18.91
N VAL A 177 22.15 10.91 17.66
CA VAL A 177 21.20 11.11 16.55
C VAL A 177 20.80 9.74 15.99
N ASP A 178 19.52 9.38 16.13
CA ASP A 178 18.98 8.12 15.60
C ASP A 178 18.55 8.25 14.14
N LYS A 179 18.01 9.40 13.75
CA LYS A 179 17.42 9.63 12.43
C LYS A 179 17.66 11.07 11.95
N LEU A 180 17.77 11.20 10.63
CA LEU A 180 17.81 12.49 9.96
C LEU A 180 16.65 12.59 8.97
N SER A 181 16.18 13.81 8.72
CA SER A 181 15.13 14.07 7.75
C SER A 181 15.31 15.40 7.06
N LEU A 182 15.01 15.43 5.76
CA LEU A 182 14.96 16.65 4.97
C LEU A 182 13.56 16.84 4.42
N TYR A 183 13.06 18.05 4.53
CA TYR A 183 11.79 18.50 3.96
C TYR A 183 12.02 19.78 3.16
N GLY A 184 11.52 19.83 1.94
CA GLY A 184 11.64 21.05 1.15
C GLY A 184 11.05 20.88 -0.25
N PRO A 185 10.78 22.01 -0.94
CA PRO A 185 10.28 21.99 -2.29
C PRO A 185 11.35 21.59 -3.32
N ASP A 186 12.64 21.76 -2.98
CA ASP A 186 13.78 21.58 -3.87
C ASP A 186 15.00 21.09 -3.06
N LEU A 187 15.01 19.81 -2.75
CA LEU A 187 16.11 19.20 -1.97
C LEU A 187 17.39 18.98 -2.77
N ILE A 188 17.35 19.16 -4.10
CA ILE A 188 18.55 18.99 -4.94
C ILE A 188 19.54 20.15 -4.74
N ASN A 189 19.04 21.37 -4.46
CA ASN A 189 19.88 22.56 -4.33
C ASN A 189 20.44 22.74 -2.92
N THR A 190 20.42 21.67 -2.09
CA THR A 190 21.08 21.66 -0.79
C THR A 190 22.17 20.58 -0.72
N SER A 191 23.30 20.91 -0.11
CA SER A 191 24.37 19.94 0.19
C SER A 191 23.95 18.94 1.27
N LEU A 192 22.90 19.24 2.04
CA LEU A 192 22.46 18.41 3.18
C LEU A 192 22.08 16.98 2.78
N PHE A 193 21.53 16.76 1.58
CA PHE A 193 21.23 15.41 1.12
C PHE A 193 22.50 14.57 1.00
N GLU A 194 23.55 15.11 0.37
CA GLU A 194 24.84 14.43 0.21
C GLU A 194 25.54 14.25 1.57
N ASP A 195 25.44 15.24 2.46
CA ASP A 195 26.02 15.14 3.79
C ASP A 195 25.30 14.09 4.64
N TYR A 196 23.97 14.06 4.63
CA TYR A 196 23.23 13.04 5.37
C TYR A 196 23.43 11.62 4.83
N THR A 197 23.63 11.48 3.52
CA THR A 197 23.95 10.18 2.90
C THR A 197 25.30 9.61 3.35
N LYS A 198 26.22 10.45 3.83
CA LYS A 198 27.51 10.01 4.40
C LYS A 198 27.36 9.44 5.80
N HIS A 199 26.32 9.87 6.52
CA HIS A 199 26.09 9.57 7.93
C HIS A 199 24.96 8.61 8.22
N GLY A 200 24.12 8.25 7.23
CA GLY A 200 22.99 7.38 7.45
C GLY A 200 22.45 6.74 6.17
N ASP A 201 21.64 5.71 6.34
CA ASP A 201 21.01 4.96 5.28
C ASP A 201 19.66 5.57 4.88
N LEU A 202 19.49 5.86 3.60
CA LEU A 202 18.21 6.33 3.07
C LEU A 202 17.14 5.22 3.18
N TRP A 203 16.04 5.48 3.88
CA TRP A 203 14.97 4.49 4.05
C TRP A 203 13.60 4.93 3.53
N TYR A 204 13.39 6.21 3.26
CA TYR A 204 12.14 6.75 2.71
C TYR A 204 12.41 7.97 1.83
N VAL A 205 11.75 7.99 0.68
CA VAL A 205 11.81 9.09 -0.28
C VAL A 205 10.39 9.45 -0.73
N VAL A 206 10.06 10.74 -0.74
CA VAL A 206 8.87 11.26 -1.43
C VAL A 206 9.31 12.16 -2.56
N ALA A 207 8.94 11.80 -3.78
CA ALA A 207 9.26 12.56 -4.97
C ALA A 207 8.04 12.61 -5.92
N ARG A 208 8.01 13.62 -6.79
CA ARG A 208 7.09 13.63 -7.93
C ARG A 208 7.72 12.82 -9.06
N SER A 209 7.02 11.79 -9.52
CA SER A 209 7.43 11.00 -10.69
C SER A 209 7.41 11.88 -11.95
N LYS A 210 8.52 11.95 -12.66
CA LYS A 210 8.62 12.68 -13.96
C LYS A 210 7.72 12.09 -15.04
N GLU A 211 7.51 10.77 -15.00
CA GLU A 211 6.73 10.02 -16.00
C GLU A 211 5.23 10.26 -15.87
N THR A 212 4.72 10.30 -14.63
CA THR A 212 3.28 10.29 -14.38
C THR A 212 2.77 11.54 -13.67
N GLY A 213 3.66 12.35 -13.08
CA GLY A 213 3.28 13.48 -12.23
C GLY A 213 2.74 13.06 -10.85
N TYR A 214 2.75 11.76 -10.53
CA TYR A 214 2.32 11.29 -9.21
C TYR A 214 3.33 11.69 -8.13
N VAL A 215 2.83 12.11 -6.98
CA VAL A 215 3.65 12.30 -5.77
C VAL A 215 3.71 10.97 -5.04
N VAL A 216 4.89 10.37 -5.03
CA VAL A 216 5.08 8.98 -4.61
C VAL A 216 6.05 8.91 -3.45
N GLY A 217 5.62 8.26 -2.37
CA GLY A 217 6.48 7.89 -1.25
C GLY A 217 6.87 6.42 -1.36
N VAL A 218 8.16 6.12 -1.29
CA VAL A 218 8.71 4.77 -1.36
C VAL A 218 9.58 4.51 -0.15
N THR A 219 9.35 3.40 0.53
CA THR A 219 10.15 2.98 1.70
C THR A 219 11.06 1.80 1.37
N ARG A 220 12.08 1.58 2.18
CA ARG A 220 13.01 0.45 2.08
C ARG A 220 12.32 -0.92 2.19
N ASP A 221 11.19 -1.03 2.89
CA ASP A 221 10.38 -2.25 2.98
C ASP A 221 9.35 -2.39 1.85
N ALA A 222 9.56 -1.67 0.75
CA ALA A 222 8.73 -1.67 -0.44
C ALA A 222 7.24 -1.32 -0.20
N SER A 223 6.97 -0.48 0.80
CA SER A 223 5.69 0.19 0.92
C SER A 223 5.68 1.41 0.00
N VAL A 224 4.64 1.53 -0.83
CA VAL A 224 4.49 2.61 -1.81
C VAL A 224 3.20 3.37 -1.52
N THR A 225 3.28 4.70 -1.48
CA THR A 225 2.11 5.57 -1.26
C THR A 225 2.05 6.60 -2.37
N ILE A 226 0.92 6.72 -3.05
CA ILE A 226 0.67 7.78 -4.03
C ILE A 226 -0.30 8.78 -3.42
N PHE A 227 0.16 10.02 -3.23
CA PHE A 227 -0.55 11.06 -2.47
C PHE A 227 -1.58 11.84 -3.30
N ASN A 228 -1.56 11.72 -4.62
CA ASN A 228 -2.45 12.41 -5.55
C ASN A 228 -3.12 11.47 -6.55
N LEU A 229 -3.48 10.28 -6.11
CA LEU A 229 -4.17 9.25 -6.88
C LEU A 229 -5.34 8.70 -6.08
N ALA A 230 -6.49 8.48 -6.74
CA ALA A 230 -7.67 7.85 -6.15
C ALA A 230 -7.92 6.41 -6.66
N ASP A 231 -7.40 6.09 -7.83
CA ASP A 231 -7.68 4.86 -8.57
C ASP A 231 -6.68 3.74 -8.22
N LYS A 232 -7.19 2.67 -7.60
CA LYS A 232 -6.39 1.50 -7.19
C LYS A 232 -5.82 0.71 -8.39
N GLN A 233 -6.50 0.69 -9.54
CA GLN A 233 -5.99 0.01 -10.74
C GLN A 233 -4.79 0.78 -11.33
N LYS A 234 -4.89 2.10 -11.45
CA LYS A 234 -3.76 2.93 -11.87
C LYS A 234 -2.58 2.86 -10.90
N TYR A 235 -2.86 2.65 -9.60
CA TYR A 235 -1.81 2.38 -8.62
C TYR A 235 -1.05 1.08 -8.97
N VAL A 236 -1.76 -0.02 -9.26
CA VAL A 236 -1.15 -1.30 -9.67
C VAL A 236 -0.35 -1.13 -10.96
N GLU A 237 -0.87 -0.41 -11.95
CA GLU A 237 -0.16 -0.11 -13.21
C GLU A 237 1.15 0.66 -12.95
N TYR A 238 1.10 1.66 -12.08
CA TYR A 238 2.29 2.43 -11.67
C TYR A 238 3.34 1.54 -11.01
N VAL A 239 2.93 0.70 -10.05
CA VAL A 239 3.83 -0.23 -9.36
C VAL A 239 4.48 -1.19 -10.36
N ASN A 240 3.71 -1.76 -11.27
CA ASN A 240 4.22 -2.67 -12.31
C ASN A 240 5.27 -2.00 -13.21
N LYS A 241 5.01 -0.76 -13.63
CA LYS A 241 5.85 -0.05 -14.58
C LYS A 241 7.08 0.60 -13.95
N GLU A 242 6.91 1.21 -12.77
CA GLU A 242 7.94 2.09 -12.20
C GLU A 242 8.66 1.48 -10.98
N ILE A 243 7.99 0.63 -10.19
CA ILE A 243 8.55 0.15 -8.92
C ILE A 243 9.18 -1.24 -9.05
N TYR A 244 8.56 -2.19 -9.76
CA TYR A 244 9.17 -3.51 -9.94
C TYR A 244 10.55 -3.47 -10.61
N PRO A 245 10.80 -2.64 -11.66
CA PRO A 245 12.15 -2.48 -12.18
C PRO A 245 13.16 -1.97 -11.15
N VAL A 246 12.73 -1.06 -10.26
CA VAL A 246 13.58 -0.54 -9.18
C VAL A 246 13.98 -1.66 -8.21
N ILE A 247 13.05 -2.55 -7.85
CA ILE A 247 13.33 -3.69 -6.96
C ILE A 247 14.24 -4.71 -7.65
N LEU A 248 14.07 -4.98 -8.95
CA LEU A 248 14.86 -5.94 -9.71
C LEU A 248 16.31 -5.48 -9.96
N THR A 249 16.54 -4.17 -10.08
CA THR A 249 17.90 -3.62 -10.23
C THR A 249 18.71 -3.69 -8.94
N SER A 250 18.05 -3.93 -7.81
CA SER A 250 18.68 -4.16 -6.51
C SER A 250 19.36 -5.54 -6.54
N LYS A 251 20.64 -5.61 -6.91
CA LYS A 251 21.42 -6.85 -6.74
C LYS A 251 21.51 -7.18 -5.25
N PRO A 252 21.37 -8.46 -4.87
CA PRO A 252 21.58 -8.89 -3.49
C PRO A 252 23.02 -8.63 -3.02
#